data_1ffe7e750d705d6211600764b7d0398b
#
_entry.id   1ffe7e750d705d6211600764b7d0398b
#
_cell.length_a   1.000
_cell.length_b   1.000
_cell.length_c   1.000
_cell.angle_alpha   90.00
_cell.angle_beta   90.00
_cell.angle_gamma   90.00
#
_symmetry.space_group_name_H-M   'P 1'
#
loop_
_entity.id
_entity.type
_entity.pdbx_description
1 polymer ?
#
loop_
_entity_poly.entity_id
_entity_poly.type
_entity_poly.pdbx_seq_one_letter_code
_entity_poly.pdbx_strand_id
1 'polypeptide(L)'
;RRSSDLVELFVCGDEVIFSEVSPRPHDTGMVTLISQDLSEFALHVRAFLGLPVGGIRQYGPAASAVILPQLTSQNVTFDNVDAAVGAGLQVRLFGKPEIDGTRRLGVALATGDNVDDAVARAKAAAASVKVTG
;
A
#
# COMPACT_ATOMS: atom_id res chain seq x y z
N ARG A 1 16.73 -16.56 -17.21
CA ARG A 1 16.40 -16.39 -15.77
C ARG A 1 15.39 -15.26 -15.65
N ARG A 2 14.23 -15.52 -15.10
CA ARG A 2 13.21 -14.50 -14.89
C ARG A 2 13.43 -13.93 -13.51
N SER A 3 13.57 -12.59 -13.41
CA SER A 3 13.68 -11.87 -12.17
C SER A 3 12.32 -11.28 -11.81
N SER A 4 11.95 -11.34 -10.55
CA SER A 4 10.78 -10.68 -9.97
C SER A 4 11.21 -9.66 -8.92
N ASP A 5 12.37 -9.03 -9.13
CA ASP A 5 12.88 -8.02 -8.22
C ASP A 5 12.11 -6.71 -8.39
N LEU A 6 11.78 -6.07 -7.28
CA LEU A 6 11.24 -4.72 -7.21
C LEU A 6 12.39 -3.77 -6.90
N VAL A 7 12.57 -2.75 -7.73
CA VAL A 7 13.60 -1.71 -7.52
C VAL A 7 12.91 -0.41 -7.15
N GLU A 8 13.31 0.17 -6.03
CA GLU A 8 12.85 1.47 -5.56
C GLU A 8 13.88 2.55 -5.90
N LEU A 9 13.41 3.64 -6.49
CA LEU A 9 14.22 4.74 -6.97
C LEU A 9 13.62 6.07 -6.52
N PHE A 10 14.47 7.04 -6.18
CA PHE A 10 14.07 8.45 -6.07
C PHE A 10 14.38 9.15 -7.40
N VAL A 11 13.43 9.96 -7.88
CA VAL A 11 13.60 10.78 -9.09
C VAL A 11 13.57 12.25 -8.67
N CYS A 12 14.69 12.94 -8.83
CA CYS A 12 14.87 14.34 -8.47
C CYS A 12 15.26 15.14 -9.73
N GLY A 13 14.27 15.68 -10.43
CA GLY A 13 14.51 16.29 -11.75
C GLY A 13 14.99 15.24 -12.75
N ASP A 14 16.17 15.42 -13.30
CA ASP A 14 16.81 14.49 -14.26
C ASP A 14 17.70 13.45 -13.57
N GLU A 15 17.84 13.49 -12.26
CA GLU A 15 18.66 12.56 -11.48
C GLU A 15 17.81 11.41 -10.95
N VAL A 16 18.33 10.18 -11.09
CA VAL A 16 17.74 8.96 -10.56
C VAL A 16 18.66 8.38 -9.50
N ILE A 17 18.15 8.31 -8.26
CA ILE A 17 18.90 7.80 -7.10
C ILE A 17 18.34 6.45 -6.70
N PHE A 18 19.20 5.44 -6.62
CA PHE A 18 18.82 4.11 -6.14
C PHE A 18 18.52 4.16 -4.64
N SER A 19 17.40 3.54 -4.22
CA SER A 19 16.99 3.36 -2.83
C SER A 19 17.26 1.92 -2.38
N GLU A 20 16.45 0.98 -2.86
CA GLU A 20 16.62 -0.43 -2.52
C GLU A 20 16.14 -1.37 -3.62
N VAL A 21 16.52 -2.65 -3.50
CA VAL A 21 15.96 -3.74 -4.29
C VAL A 21 15.37 -4.80 -3.36
N SER A 22 14.16 -5.23 -3.68
CA SER A 22 13.44 -6.26 -2.93
C SER A 22 13.13 -7.45 -3.86
N PRO A 23 13.49 -8.68 -3.50
CA PRO A 23 13.14 -9.86 -4.31
C PRO A 23 11.68 -10.30 -4.08
N ARG A 24 10.80 -9.37 -3.76
CA ARG A 24 9.39 -9.57 -3.43
C ARG A 24 8.62 -8.26 -3.59
N PRO A 25 7.26 -8.30 -3.66
CA PRO A 25 6.45 -7.10 -3.53
C PRO A 25 6.77 -6.31 -2.26
N HIS A 26 6.73 -4.99 -2.38
CA HIS A 26 7.05 -4.05 -1.31
C HIS A 26 5.82 -3.21 -0.93
N ASP A 27 5.78 -2.70 0.31
CA ASP A 27 4.63 -1.93 0.79
C ASP A 27 4.44 -0.58 0.07
N THR A 28 5.47 -0.02 -0.53
CA THR A 28 5.36 1.17 -1.39
C THR A 28 4.52 0.92 -2.64
N GLY A 29 4.51 -0.30 -3.16
CA GLY A 29 3.68 -0.69 -4.30
C GLY A 29 2.23 -1.06 -3.95
N MET A 30 1.82 -1.03 -2.68
CA MET A 30 0.44 -1.35 -2.28
C MET A 30 -0.58 -0.38 -2.89
N VAL A 31 -0.20 0.83 -3.25
CA VAL A 31 -1.06 1.78 -3.98
C VAL A 31 -1.57 1.20 -5.30
N THR A 32 -0.83 0.26 -5.91
CA THR A 32 -1.23 -0.41 -7.15
C THR A 32 -2.48 -1.27 -7.01
N LEU A 33 -2.88 -1.62 -5.78
CA LEU A 33 -4.14 -2.34 -5.51
C LEU A 33 -5.39 -1.53 -5.87
N ILE A 34 -5.29 -0.20 -5.90
CA ILE A 34 -6.42 0.70 -6.19
C ILE A 34 -6.19 1.59 -7.42
N SER A 35 -4.94 1.79 -7.84
CA SER A 35 -4.57 2.71 -8.91
C SER A 35 -4.57 2.10 -10.30
N GLN A 36 -4.53 0.76 -10.42
CA GLN A 36 -4.40 0.07 -11.70
C GLN A 36 -5.03 -1.32 -11.71
N ASP A 37 -5.22 -1.89 -12.89
CA ASP A 37 -5.88 -3.19 -13.10
C ASP A 37 -4.99 -4.39 -12.74
N LEU A 38 -3.67 -4.28 -12.86
CA LEU A 38 -2.72 -5.28 -12.40
C LEU A 38 -1.87 -4.71 -11.27
N SER A 39 -2.13 -5.15 -10.04
CA SER A 39 -1.33 -4.74 -8.90
C SER A 39 0.11 -5.28 -8.99
N GLU A 40 1.03 -4.71 -8.21
CA GLU A 40 2.41 -5.24 -8.10
C GLU A 40 2.42 -6.73 -7.72
N PHE A 41 1.49 -7.18 -6.88
CA PHE A 41 1.35 -8.59 -6.49
C PHE A 41 0.97 -9.46 -7.67
N ALA A 42 0.01 -9.02 -8.49
CA ALA A 42 -0.39 -9.73 -9.71
C ALA A 42 0.75 -9.76 -10.74
N LEU A 43 1.50 -8.67 -10.87
CA LEU A 43 2.67 -8.59 -11.74
C LEU A 43 3.79 -9.51 -11.26
N HIS A 44 4.04 -9.55 -9.95
CA HIS A 44 5.02 -10.45 -9.35
C HIS A 44 4.68 -11.93 -9.64
N VAL A 45 3.41 -12.35 -9.42
CA VAL A 45 2.96 -13.70 -9.75
C VAL A 45 3.15 -14.01 -11.24
N ARG A 46 2.80 -13.09 -12.13
CA ARG A 46 3.01 -13.25 -13.58
C ARG A 46 4.49 -13.40 -13.91
N ALA A 47 5.36 -12.60 -13.26
CA ALA A 47 6.79 -12.63 -13.50
C ALA A 47 7.41 -14.00 -13.19
N PHE A 48 7.16 -14.56 -12.01
CA PHE A 48 7.78 -15.85 -11.66
C PHE A 48 7.11 -17.06 -12.34
N LEU A 49 5.82 -17.00 -12.68
CA LEU A 49 5.14 -18.04 -13.48
C LEU A 49 5.43 -17.91 -14.98
N GLY A 50 6.04 -16.81 -15.41
CA GLY A 50 6.32 -16.54 -16.81
C GLY A 50 5.08 -16.25 -17.64
N LEU A 51 4.06 -15.73 -17.02
CA LEU A 51 2.85 -15.30 -17.71
C LEU A 51 3.09 -13.97 -18.44
N PRO A 52 2.42 -13.73 -19.56
CA PRO A 52 2.56 -12.47 -20.28
C PRO A 52 2.00 -11.31 -19.46
N VAL A 53 2.67 -10.16 -19.53
CA VAL A 53 2.17 -8.89 -19.03
C VAL A 53 1.73 -8.08 -20.25
N GLY A 54 0.43 -7.83 -20.35
CA GLY A 54 -0.16 -6.95 -21.38
C GLY A 54 0.00 -5.47 -20.98
N GLY A 55 -0.77 -4.58 -21.62
CA GLY A 55 -0.87 -3.19 -21.19
C GLY A 55 -1.46 -3.08 -19.79
N ILE A 56 -0.90 -2.20 -18.97
CA ILE A 56 -1.42 -1.89 -17.64
C ILE A 56 -2.24 -0.62 -17.75
N ARG A 57 -3.51 -0.68 -17.32
CA ARG A 57 -4.39 0.48 -17.30
C ARG A 57 -4.38 1.12 -15.90
N GLN A 58 -4.03 2.38 -15.83
CA GLN A 58 -4.19 3.18 -14.63
C GLN A 58 -5.59 3.78 -14.55
N TYR A 59 -6.16 3.82 -13.35
CA TYR A 59 -7.50 4.35 -13.10
C TYR A 59 -7.49 5.85 -12.78
N GLY A 60 -6.38 6.39 -12.32
CA GLY A 60 -6.22 7.79 -11.98
C GLY A 60 -5.32 8.01 -10.75
N PRO A 61 -5.30 9.24 -10.22
CA PRO A 61 -4.54 9.56 -9.02
C PRO A 61 -4.97 8.70 -7.83
N ALA A 62 -3.98 8.17 -7.10
CA ALA A 62 -4.22 7.35 -5.94
C ALA A 62 -3.08 7.51 -4.92
N ALA A 63 -3.38 7.20 -3.66
CA ALA A 63 -2.41 7.23 -2.58
C ALA A 63 -2.62 6.09 -1.59
N SER A 64 -1.56 5.77 -0.85
CA SER A 64 -1.60 4.89 0.31
C SER A 64 -1.14 5.63 1.57
N ALA A 65 -1.77 5.35 2.70
CA ALA A 65 -1.39 5.86 4.01
C ALA A 65 -1.31 4.70 5.01
N VAL A 66 -0.23 4.67 5.78
CA VAL A 66 0.04 3.60 6.74
C VAL A 66 -0.81 3.76 7.99
N ILE A 67 -1.38 2.66 8.49
CA ILE A 67 -1.96 2.57 9.83
C ILE A 67 -0.80 2.20 10.77
N LEU A 68 -0.30 3.20 11.50
CA LEU A 68 0.94 3.14 12.29
C LEU A 68 0.66 3.55 13.75
N PRO A 69 -0.01 2.70 14.54
CA PRO A 69 -0.26 2.99 15.95
C PRO A 69 1.03 2.87 16.79
N GLN A 70 0.97 3.43 18.00
CA GLN A 70 1.99 3.27 19.04
C GLN A 70 1.30 2.74 20.30
N LEU A 71 1.50 1.47 20.58
CA LEU A 71 0.99 0.79 21.80
C LEU A 71 1.79 -0.49 22.05
N THR A 72 1.53 -1.13 23.19
CA THR A 72 2.03 -2.49 23.49
C THR A 72 0.83 -3.40 23.75
N SER A 73 0.69 -4.45 22.95
CA SER A 73 -0.39 -5.44 23.07
C SER A 73 0.02 -6.79 22.50
N GLN A 74 -0.53 -7.86 23.09
CA GLN A 74 -0.43 -9.24 22.58
C GLN A 74 -1.71 -9.68 21.85
N ASN A 75 -2.71 -8.80 21.77
CA ASN A 75 -3.99 -9.08 21.11
C ASN A 75 -4.52 -7.82 20.42
N VAL A 76 -3.95 -7.50 19.27
CA VAL A 76 -4.31 -6.32 18.47
C VAL A 76 -5.70 -6.46 17.90
N THR A 77 -6.53 -5.46 18.12
CA THR A 77 -7.88 -5.33 17.54
C THR A 77 -8.03 -4.02 16.77
N PHE A 78 -9.01 -4.00 15.87
CA PHE A 78 -9.27 -2.86 14.98
C PHE A 78 -10.73 -2.46 15.09
N ASP A 79 -10.98 -1.17 15.39
CA ASP A 79 -12.30 -0.58 15.45
C ASP A 79 -12.46 0.47 14.34
N ASN A 80 -13.71 0.76 13.98
CA ASN A 80 -14.07 1.81 13.03
C ASN A 80 -13.48 1.61 11.61
N VAL A 81 -13.24 0.35 11.22
CA VAL A 81 -12.68 0.02 9.89
C VAL A 81 -13.65 0.37 8.78
N ASP A 82 -14.95 0.30 9.05
CA ASP A 82 -16.04 0.67 8.13
C ASP A 82 -15.95 2.13 7.66
N ALA A 83 -15.48 3.05 8.50
CA ALA A 83 -15.25 4.44 8.14
C ALA A 83 -14.10 4.65 7.14
N ALA A 84 -13.22 3.65 7.02
CA ALA A 84 -12.09 3.67 6.09
C ALA A 84 -12.36 2.91 4.77
N VAL A 85 -13.58 2.44 4.56
CA VAL A 85 -14.00 1.67 3.38
C VAL A 85 -15.16 2.36 2.69
N GLY A 86 -15.10 2.50 1.37
CA GLY A 86 -16.18 3.13 0.61
C GLY A 86 -15.78 3.41 -0.83
N ALA A 87 -16.51 4.31 -1.49
CA ALA A 87 -16.21 4.69 -2.86
C ALA A 87 -14.81 5.31 -2.99
N GLY A 88 -13.93 4.61 -3.69
CA GLY A 88 -12.53 5.02 -3.85
C GLY A 88 -11.69 4.89 -2.57
N LEU A 89 -12.14 4.12 -1.57
CA LEU A 89 -11.39 3.83 -0.34
C LEU A 89 -11.29 2.32 -0.13
N GLN A 90 -10.11 1.84 0.24
CA GLN A 90 -9.86 0.44 0.61
C GLN A 90 -8.90 0.38 1.80
N VAL A 91 -9.00 -0.69 2.59
CA VAL A 91 -8.08 -0.97 3.70
C VAL A 91 -7.47 -2.35 3.53
N ARG A 92 -6.22 -2.48 3.93
CA ARG A 92 -5.53 -3.77 4.10
C ARG A 92 -4.96 -3.83 5.51
N LEU A 93 -5.44 -4.78 6.31
CA LEU A 93 -4.91 -5.09 7.63
C LEU A 93 -3.89 -6.21 7.51
N PHE A 94 -2.75 -6.08 8.18
CA PHE A 94 -1.63 -7.02 7.99
C PHE A 94 -1.71 -8.26 8.88
N GLY A 95 -2.75 -8.39 9.71
CA GLY A 95 -2.98 -9.57 10.54
C GLY A 95 -1.91 -9.83 11.60
N LYS A 96 -1.17 -8.81 12.02
CA LYS A 96 -0.16 -8.94 13.07
C LYS A 96 -0.86 -8.96 14.44
N PRO A 97 -0.73 -10.04 15.24
CA PRO A 97 -1.48 -10.18 16.47
C PRO A 97 -0.93 -9.36 17.63
N GLU A 98 0.33 -8.94 17.54
CA GLU A 98 1.06 -8.27 18.60
C GLU A 98 1.75 -7.00 18.12
N ILE A 99 1.94 -6.07 19.03
CA ILE A 99 2.70 -4.83 18.83
C ILE A 99 3.44 -4.47 20.11
N ASP A 100 4.69 -4.03 19.97
CA ASP A 100 5.48 -3.39 21.01
C ASP A 100 6.09 -2.10 20.46
N GLY A 101 5.62 -0.96 20.97
CA GLY A 101 5.97 0.37 20.48
C GLY A 101 5.24 0.74 19.18
N THR A 102 5.96 1.01 18.10
CA THR A 102 5.41 1.45 16.81
C THR A 102 5.56 0.36 15.75
N ARG A 103 4.46 -0.04 15.11
CA ARG A 103 4.47 -1.06 14.07
C ARG A 103 3.43 -0.77 12.99
N ARG A 104 3.79 -0.99 11.71
CA ARG A 104 2.82 -0.91 10.60
C ARG A 104 1.83 -2.07 10.72
N LEU A 105 0.56 -1.79 10.92
CA LEU A 105 -0.51 -2.78 11.08
C LEU A 105 -1.47 -2.85 9.89
N GLY A 106 -1.37 -1.90 8.97
CA GLY A 106 -2.20 -1.87 7.77
C GLY A 106 -1.90 -0.64 6.91
N VAL A 107 -2.64 -0.54 5.83
CA VAL A 107 -2.69 0.65 4.97
C VAL A 107 -4.12 0.97 4.59
N ALA A 108 -4.44 2.26 4.49
CA ALA A 108 -5.60 2.76 3.79
C ALA A 108 -5.17 3.25 2.39
N LEU A 109 -5.97 2.92 1.39
CA LEU A 109 -5.76 3.28 0.00
C LEU A 109 -6.90 4.18 -0.45
N ALA A 110 -6.59 5.23 -1.20
CA ALA A 110 -7.60 6.14 -1.74
C ALA A 110 -7.32 6.52 -3.18
N THR A 111 -8.38 6.66 -3.97
CA THR A 111 -8.35 7.41 -5.23
C THR A 111 -8.78 8.85 -4.97
N GLY A 112 -8.40 9.77 -5.84
CA GLY A 112 -8.78 11.18 -5.75
C GLY A 112 -8.80 11.87 -7.12
N ASP A 113 -9.30 13.09 -7.15
CA ASP A 113 -9.33 13.92 -8.37
C ASP A 113 -7.93 14.37 -8.79
N ASN A 114 -7.02 14.46 -7.83
CA ASN A 114 -5.60 14.74 -8.00
C ASN A 114 -4.80 14.05 -6.89
N VAL A 115 -3.46 14.13 -6.94
CA VAL A 115 -2.59 13.45 -5.97
C VAL A 115 -2.79 13.99 -4.55
N ASP A 116 -2.94 15.29 -4.38
CA ASP A 116 -3.13 15.91 -3.06
C ASP A 116 -4.44 15.47 -2.41
N ASP A 117 -5.52 15.39 -3.18
CA ASP A 117 -6.81 14.86 -2.73
C ASP A 117 -6.69 13.38 -2.35
N ALA A 118 -6.09 12.55 -3.20
CA ALA A 118 -5.87 11.14 -2.89
C ALA A 118 -5.07 10.95 -1.59
N VAL A 119 -4.01 11.75 -1.38
CA VAL A 119 -3.19 11.73 -0.15
C VAL A 119 -4.01 12.15 1.07
N ALA A 120 -4.79 13.22 0.96
CA ALA A 120 -5.63 13.69 2.06
C ALA A 120 -6.67 12.62 2.46
N ARG A 121 -7.34 12.01 1.48
CA ARG A 121 -8.33 10.94 1.68
C ARG A 121 -7.70 9.69 2.29
N ALA A 122 -6.55 9.24 1.78
CA ALA A 122 -5.84 8.07 2.33
C ALA A 122 -5.43 8.29 3.79
N LYS A 123 -4.89 9.48 4.12
CA LYS A 123 -4.52 9.85 5.49
C LYS A 123 -5.74 9.90 6.42
N ALA A 124 -6.85 10.50 5.98
CA ALA A 124 -8.08 10.55 6.76
C ALA A 124 -8.64 9.15 7.02
N ALA A 125 -8.66 8.27 6.01
CA ALA A 125 -9.07 6.88 6.15
C ALA A 125 -8.15 6.10 7.11
N ALA A 126 -6.83 6.24 7.00
CA ALA A 126 -5.90 5.59 7.93
C ALA A 126 -6.09 6.07 9.38
N ALA A 127 -6.33 7.37 9.57
CA ALA A 127 -6.56 7.96 10.89
C ALA A 127 -7.90 7.57 11.51
N SER A 128 -8.90 7.19 10.71
CA SER A 128 -10.20 6.75 11.22
C SER A 128 -10.15 5.36 11.85
N VAL A 129 -9.22 4.51 11.43
CA VAL A 129 -9.06 3.16 11.99
C VAL A 129 -8.42 3.28 13.38
N LYS A 130 -9.13 2.84 14.40
CA LYS A 130 -8.62 2.79 15.77
C LYS A 130 -8.01 1.42 16.02
N VAL A 131 -6.81 1.42 16.58
CA VAL A 131 -6.10 0.20 16.97
C VAL A 131 -6.06 0.14 18.49
N THR A 132 -6.52 -0.97 19.03
CA THR A 132 -6.60 -1.23 20.48
C THR A 132 -6.06 -2.65 20.77
N GLY A 133 -5.93 -2.97 22.04
CA GLY A 133 -5.49 -4.29 22.48
C GLY A 133 -5.18 -4.39 23.95
#